data_47562060662408f203afd9bf63045ecd
#
_entry.id   47562060662408f203afd9bf63045ecd
#
_cell.length_a   1.000
_cell.length_b   1.000
_cell.length_c   1.000
_cell.angle_alpha   90.00
_cell.angle_beta   90.00
_cell.angle_gamma   90.00
#
_symmetry.space_group_name_H-M   'P 1'
#
loop_
_entity.id
_entity.type
_entity.pdbx_description
1 polymer ?
#
loop_
_entity_poly.entity_id
_entity_poly.type
_entity_poly.pdbx_seq_one_letter_code
_entity_poly.pdbx_strand_id
1 'polypeptide(L)'
;SRGLGDVYKRQTCSTAYDLDAKAIITVTKSGFSARMISKYRPGCDIIGCAMDEKVCRQLNLSWGVRPILLGEEWEVFVLFERAINACKRDGLLEKGDVTVITSGVPIGRSGTTNMLKVQVVAD
;
A
#
# COMPACT_ATOMS: atom_id res chain seq x y z
N SER A 1 -15.39 -4.52 10.63
CA SER A 1 -15.17 -5.51 11.66
C SER A 1 -13.81 -6.17 11.48
N ARG A 2 -13.42 -6.84 12.52
CA ARG A 2 -12.15 -7.54 12.59
C ARG A 2 -12.01 -8.61 11.50
N GLY A 3 -13.07 -9.38 11.27
CA GLY A 3 -13.06 -10.43 10.27
C GLY A 3 -12.92 -9.91 8.85
N LEU A 4 -13.59 -8.79 8.55
CA LEU A 4 -13.50 -8.18 7.22
C LEU A 4 -12.11 -7.65 6.96
N GLY A 5 -11.47 -7.03 7.96
CA GLY A 5 -10.13 -6.54 7.84
C GLY A 5 -9.13 -7.65 7.55
N ASP A 6 -9.26 -8.77 8.26
CA ASP A 6 -8.38 -9.92 8.06
C ASP A 6 -8.55 -10.55 6.68
N VAL A 7 -9.80 -10.68 6.22
CA VAL A 7 -10.09 -11.23 4.88
C VAL A 7 -9.46 -10.35 3.81
N TYR A 8 -9.62 -9.03 3.93
CA TYR A 8 -9.08 -8.08 2.97
C TYR A 8 -7.55 -8.16 2.88
N LYS A 9 -6.88 -8.21 4.03
CA LYS A 9 -5.41 -8.26 4.06
C LYS A 9 -4.89 -9.59 3.54
N ARG A 10 -5.55 -10.66 3.88
CA ARG A 10 -5.21 -11.99 3.38
C ARG A 10 -5.38 -12.04 1.86
N GLN A 11 -6.47 -11.47 1.36
CA GLN A 11 -6.73 -11.40 -0.08
C GLN A 11 -5.66 -10.59 -0.80
N THR A 12 -5.21 -9.49 -0.20
CA THR A 12 -4.14 -8.68 -0.77
C THR A 12 -2.86 -9.50 -0.94
N CYS A 13 -2.47 -10.22 0.10
CA CYS A 13 -1.27 -11.05 0.04
C CYS A 13 -1.41 -12.20 -0.94
N SER A 14 -2.59 -12.85 -0.98
CA SER A 14 -2.86 -13.94 -1.94
C SER A 14 -2.79 -13.45 -3.37
N THR A 15 -3.39 -12.30 -3.64
CA THR A 15 -3.38 -11.71 -4.98
C THR A 15 -1.95 -11.41 -5.42
N ALA A 16 -1.15 -10.82 -4.54
CA ALA A 16 0.24 -10.51 -4.85
C ALA A 16 1.04 -11.79 -5.12
N TYR A 17 0.80 -12.82 -4.34
CA TYR A 17 1.47 -14.12 -4.54
C TYR A 17 1.09 -14.75 -5.87
N ASP A 18 -0.22 -14.81 -6.15
CA ASP A 18 -0.72 -15.45 -7.37
C ASP A 18 -0.25 -14.75 -8.65
N LEU A 19 -0.07 -13.44 -8.58
CA LEU A 19 0.39 -12.65 -9.73
C LEU A 19 1.89 -12.46 -9.77
N ASP A 20 2.61 -13.01 -8.81
CA ASP A 20 4.06 -12.80 -8.66
C ASP A 20 4.38 -11.31 -8.68
N ALA A 21 3.65 -10.55 -7.90
CA ALA A 21 3.79 -9.11 -7.87
C ALA A 21 5.14 -8.69 -7.33
N LYS A 22 5.69 -7.62 -7.88
CA LYS A 22 6.96 -7.06 -7.42
C LYS A 22 6.82 -6.44 -6.03
N ALA A 23 5.68 -5.82 -5.77
CA ALA A 23 5.44 -5.16 -4.48
C ALA A 23 3.95 -5.01 -4.21
N ILE A 24 3.63 -4.89 -2.92
CA ILE A 24 2.33 -4.44 -2.45
C ILE A 24 2.51 -3.00 -2.01
N ILE A 25 1.72 -2.10 -2.57
CA ILE A 25 1.75 -0.69 -2.20
C ILE A 25 0.55 -0.40 -1.33
N THR A 26 0.78 0.10 -0.12
CA THR A 26 -0.31 0.50 0.77
C THR A 26 -0.30 2.02 0.87
N VAL A 27 -1.46 2.63 0.67
CA VAL A 27 -1.64 4.07 0.87
C VAL A 27 -2.47 4.23 2.12
N THR A 28 -1.91 4.85 3.15
CA THR A 28 -2.55 4.85 4.46
C THR A 28 -2.29 6.14 5.23
N LYS A 29 -3.28 6.56 6.00
CA LYS A 29 -3.13 7.70 6.89
C LYS A 29 -2.44 7.32 8.20
N SER A 30 -2.74 6.13 8.72
CA SER A 30 -2.27 5.73 10.04
C SER A 30 -1.14 4.70 10.01
N GLY A 31 -0.86 4.13 8.86
CA GLY A 31 0.08 3.02 8.74
C GLY A 31 -0.50 1.66 9.11
N PHE A 32 -1.76 1.62 9.53
CA PHE A 32 -2.36 0.40 10.04
C PHE A 32 -2.35 -0.73 9.00
N SER A 33 -2.75 -0.44 7.76
CA SER A 33 -2.81 -1.45 6.70
C SER A 33 -1.43 -2.01 6.40
N ALA A 34 -0.42 -1.15 6.31
CA ALA A 34 0.95 -1.61 6.06
C ALA A 34 1.45 -2.52 7.18
N ARG A 35 1.19 -2.13 8.43
CA ARG A 35 1.61 -2.94 9.58
C ARG A 35 0.92 -4.31 9.59
N MET A 36 -0.37 -4.33 9.25
CA MET A 36 -1.12 -5.59 9.25
C MET A 36 -0.68 -6.50 8.11
N ILE A 37 -0.45 -5.96 6.93
CA ILE A 37 0.05 -6.74 5.80
C ILE A 37 1.46 -7.27 6.12
N SER A 38 2.28 -6.47 6.78
CA SER A 38 3.60 -6.91 7.22
C SER A 38 3.55 -8.16 8.08
N LYS A 39 2.52 -8.30 8.91
CA LYS A 39 2.37 -9.47 9.78
C LYS A 39 2.12 -10.77 9.01
N TYR A 40 1.56 -10.67 7.81
CA TYR A 40 1.36 -11.86 6.97
C TYR A 40 2.62 -12.25 6.24
N ARG A 41 3.66 -11.44 6.29
CA ARG A 41 4.95 -11.69 5.66
C ARG A 41 4.84 -12.14 4.21
N PRO A 42 4.26 -11.30 3.34
CA PRO A 42 4.19 -11.63 1.92
C PRO A 42 5.59 -11.79 1.34
N GLY A 43 5.71 -12.56 0.28
CA GLY A 43 7.00 -12.83 -0.35
C GLY A 43 7.57 -11.69 -1.17
N CYS A 44 6.87 -10.58 -1.27
CA CYS A 44 7.33 -9.39 -2.00
C CYS A 44 7.47 -8.20 -1.05
N ASP A 45 8.08 -7.12 -1.53
CA ASP A 45 8.23 -5.90 -0.75
C ASP A 45 6.88 -5.27 -0.45
N ILE A 46 6.77 -4.65 0.72
CA ILE A 46 5.63 -3.83 1.08
C ILE A 46 6.11 -2.37 1.06
N ILE A 47 5.46 -1.55 0.25
CA ILE A 47 5.77 -0.14 0.18
C ILE A 47 4.66 0.60 0.92
N GLY A 48 4.99 1.18 2.06
CA GLY A 48 4.04 1.90 2.90
C GLY A 48 4.07 3.37 2.60
N CYS A 49 3.06 3.86 1.87
CA CYS A 49 2.98 5.26 1.50
C CYS A 49 2.16 6.00 2.54
N ALA A 50 2.78 6.99 3.16
CA ALA A 50 2.17 7.77 4.23
C ALA A 50 2.03 9.23 3.81
N MET A 51 1.05 9.90 4.38
CA MET A 51 0.81 11.31 4.07
C MET A 51 1.50 12.27 5.03
N ASP A 52 2.00 11.79 6.16
CA ASP A 52 2.78 12.61 7.07
C ASP A 52 4.04 11.90 7.54
N GLU A 53 5.00 12.69 8.02
CA GLU A 53 6.30 12.18 8.41
C GLU A 53 6.26 11.25 9.62
N LYS A 54 5.36 11.51 10.55
CA LYS A 54 5.27 10.70 11.77
C LYS A 54 4.92 9.25 11.42
N VAL A 55 3.89 9.07 10.60
CA VAL A 55 3.48 7.73 10.16
C VAL A 55 4.59 7.10 9.33
N CYS A 56 5.20 7.87 8.46
CA CYS A 56 6.31 7.38 7.63
C CYS A 56 7.44 6.83 8.50
N ARG A 57 7.83 7.56 9.54
CA ARG A 57 8.87 7.10 10.44
C ARG A 57 8.46 5.86 11.22
N GLN A 58 7.20 5.77 11.63
CA GLN A 58 6.69 4.61 12.34
C GLN A 58 6.74 3.34 11.48
N LEU A 59 6.52 3.48 10.19
CA LEU A 59 6.54 2.35 9.27
C LEU A 59 7.92 1.70 9.14
N ASN A 60 8.98 2.42 9.46
CA ASN A 60 10.32 1.84 9.49
C ASN A 60 10.44 0.69 10.50
N LEU A 61 9.55 0.64 11.48
CA LEU A 61 9.58 -0.39 12.52
C LEU A 61 8.87 -1.68 12.11
N SER A 62 8.18 -1.67 10.98
CA SER A 62 7.44 -2.85 10.51
C SER A 62 8.29 -3.68 9.57
N TRP A 63 8.26 -4.99 9.78
CA TRP A 63 9.06 -5.91 8.98
C TRP A 63 8.73 -5.82 7.50
N GLY A 64 9.76 -5.68 6.69
CA GLY A 64 9.61 -5.71 5.23
C GLY A 64 8.91 -4.50 4.62
N VAL A 65 8.64 -3.47 5.40
CA VAL A 65 7.97 -2.27 4.90
C VAL A 65 9.01 -1.21 4.54
N ARG A 66 8.90 -0.69 3.33
CA ARG A 66 9.69 0.46 2.87
C ARG A 66 8.79 1.67 2.89
N PRO A 67 9.05 2.65 3.76
CA PRO A 67 8.17 3.81 3.87
C PRO A 67 8.45 4.84 2.79
N ILE A 68 7.40 5.46 2.29
CA ILE A 68 7.49 6.57 1.35
C ILE A 68 6.55 7.66 1.80
N LEU A 69 7.04 8.89 1.83
CA LEU A 69 6.23 10.05 2.17
C LEU A 69 5.64 10.66 0.90
N LEU A 70 4.31 10.74 0.83
CA LEU A 70 3.62 11.32 -0.32
C LEU A 70 3.13 12.75 -0.12
N GLY A 71 2.95 13.15 1.14
CA GLY A 71 2.27 14.40 1.44
C GLY A 71 0.76 14.24 1.39
N GLU A 72 0.05 15.28 1.80
CA GLU A 72 -1.41 15.25 1.88
C GLU A 72 -2.07 15.25 0.51
N GLU A 73 -3.07 14.39 0.35
CA GLU A 73 -3.90 14.34 -0.84
C GLU A 73 -5.17 13.56 -0.50
N TRP A 74 -6.30 14.02 -1.03
CA TRP A 74 -7.61 13.43 -0.72
C TRP A 74 -8.18 12.59 -1.85
N GLU A 75 -7.72 12.78 -3.08
CA GLU A 75 -8.20 12.02 -4.23
C GLU A 75 -7.38 10.73 -4.36
N VAL A 76 -8.06 9.58 -4.24
CA VAL A 76 -7.41 8.29 -4.11
C VAL A 76 -6.60 7.90 -5.36
N PHE A 77 -7.10 8.23 -6.54
CA PHE A 77 -6.38 7.86 -7.76
C PHE A 77 -5.13 8.72 -7.96
N VAL A 78 -5.17 9.97 -7.48
CA VAL A 78 -3.98 10.82 -7.47
C VAL A 78 -2.94 10.25 -6.51
N LEU A 79 -3.39 9.75 -5.36
CA LEU A 79 -2.49 9.10 -4.41
C LEU A 79 -1.83 7.86 -5.01
N PHE A 80 -2.60 7.05 -5.74
CA PHE A 80 -2.05 5.86 -6.39
C PHE A 80 -0.99 6.24 -7.42
N GLU A 81 -1.27 7.25 -8.24
CA GLU A 81 -0.32 7.74 -9.23
C GLU A 81 0.95 8.28 -8.57
N ARG A 82 0.80 9.08 -7.51
CA ARG A 82 1.95 9.58 -6.76
C ARG A 82 2.78 8.47 -6.15
N ALA A 83 2.12 7.44 -5.63
CA ALA A 83 2.80 6.31 -5.03
C ALA A 83 3.65 5.57 -6.06
N ILE A 84 3.09 5.27 -7.22
CA ILE A 84 3.81 4.61 -8.31
C ILE A 84 5.00 5.47 -8.76
N ASN A 85 4.77 6.76 -8.97
CA ASN A 85 5.82 7.66 -9.43
C ASN A 85 6.95 7.80 -8.40
N ALA A 86 6.61 7.86 -7.13
CA ALA A 86 7.60 7.92 -6.06
C ALA A 86 8.44 6.64 -6.02
N CYS A 87 7.80 5.49 -6.18
CA CYS A 87 8.51 4.21 -6.21
C CYS A 87 9.44 4.11 -7.41
N LYS A 88 9.02 4.59 -8.56
CA LYS A 88 9.88 4.63 -9.75
C LYS A 88 11.08 5.55 -9.51
N ARG A 89 10.84 6.74 -8.98
CA ARG A 89 11.89 7.71 -8.70
C ARG A 89 12.94 7.14 -7.74
N ASP A 90 12.49 6.39 -6.74
CA ASP A 90 13.38 5.84 -5.72
C ASP A 90 14.01 4.49 -6.13
N GLY A 91 13.74 4.04 -7.35
CA GLY A 91 14.33 2.80 -7.87
C GLY A 91 13.68 1.52 -7.35
N LEU A 92 12.51 1.61 -6.72
CA LEU A 92 11.83 0.44 -6.17
C LEU A 92 10.99 -0.30 -7.20
N LEU A 93 10.55 0.41 -8.22
CA LEU A 93 9.73 -0.16 -9.31
C LEU A 93 10.22 0.35 -10.64
N GLU A 94 10.01 -0.46 -11.67
CA GLU A 94 10.31 -0.06 -13.03
C GLU A 94 9.18 -0.49 -13.96
N LYS A 95 9.20 0.02 -15.17
CA LYS A 95 8.20 -0.28 -16.19
C LYS A 95 8.02 -1.79 -16.33
N GLY A 96 6.78 -2.24 -16.35
CA GLY A 96 6.44 -3.64 -16.52
C GLY A 96 6.24 -4.40 -15.22
N ASP A 97 6.65 -3.83 -14.08
CA ASP A 97 6.44 -4.49 -12.79
C ASP A 97 4.95 -4.56 -12.47
N VAL A 98 4.52 -5.71 -11.95
CA VAL A 98 3.15 -5.90 -11.47
C VAL A 98 3.10 -5.51 -10.02
N THR A 99 2.13 -4.68 -9.65
CA THR A 99 1.94 -4.25 -8.27
C THR A 99 0.50 -4.48 -7.84
N VAL A 100 0.31 -4.66 -6.54
CA VAL A 100 -1.01 -4.68 -5.92
C VAL A 100 -1.08 -3.46 -5.01
N ILE A 101 -2.02 -2.57 -5.27
CA ILE A 101 -2.17 -1.32 -4.52
C ILE A 101 -3.40 -1.43 -3.64
N THR A 102 -3.24 -1.11 -2.36
CA THR A 102 -4.34 -1.11 -1.42
C THR A 102 -4.47 0.24 -0.74
N SER A 103 -5.69 0.61 -0.41
CA SER A 103 -5.96 1.81 0.35
C SER A 103 -7.23 1.64 1.16
N GLY A 104 -7.21 2.13 2.39
CA GLY A 104 -8.43 2.32 3.17
C GLY A 104 -8.90 3.74 2.92
N VAL A 105 -10.06 3.90 2.29
CA VAL A 105 -10.59 5.20 1.92
C VAL A 105 -11.71 5.60 2.89
N PRO A 106 -11.59 6.73 3.59
CA PRO A 106 -12.68 7.19 4.44
C PRO A 106 -13.93 7.51 3.63
N ILE A 107 -15.07 7.01 4.11
CA ILE A 107 -16.36 7.35 3.52
C ILE A 107 -17.17 8.13 4.55
N GLY A 108 -17.27 9.45 4.36
CA GLY A 108 -17.99 10.29 5.29
C GLY A 108 -17.44 10.13 6.70
N ARG A 109 -18.35 10.00 7.66
CA ARG A 109 -17.99 9.91 9.08
C ARG A 109 -17.95 8.49 9.62
N SER A 110 -18.52 7.55 8.91
CA SER A 110 -18.89 6.27 9.50
C SER A 110 -18.10 5.08 9.03
N GLY A 111 -16.99 5.27 8.36
CA GLY A 111 -16.23 4.11 8.00
C GLY A 111 -15.22 4.34 6.90
N THR A 112 -14.70 3.23 6.42
CA THR A 112 -13.71 3.24 5.35
C THR A 112 -14.09 2.20 4.31
N THR A 113 -13.79 2.50 3.06
CA THR A 113 -13.86 1.53 1.99
C THR A 113 -12.45 1.09 1.68
N ASN A 114 -12.24 -0.21 1.69
CA ASN A 114 -10.96 -0.76 1.31
C ASN A 114 -10.96 -0.97 -0.20
N MET A 115 -9.88 -0.54 -0.84
CA MET A 115 -9.70 -0.70 -2.27
C MET A 115 -8.47 -1.55 -2.54
N LEU A 116 -8.60 -2.44 -3.51
CA LEU A 116 -7.48 -3.25 -3.98
C LEU A 116 -7.44 -3.12 -5.49
N LYS A 117 -6.29 -2.79 -6.03
CA LYS A 117 -6.10 -2.62 -7.46
C LYS A 117 -4.81 -3.29 -7.90
N VAL A 118 -4.87 -4.01 -9.03
CA VAL A 118 -3.68 -4.52 -9.68
C VAL A 118 -3.24 -3.48 -10.71
N GLN A 119 -1.97 -3.11 -10.67
CA GLN A 119 -1.44 -2.09 -11.56
C GLN A 119 -0.10 -2.54 -12.13
N VAL A 120 0.00 -2.53 -13.45
CA VAL A 120 1.30 -2.72 -14.12
C VAL A 120 1.93 -1.35 -14.28
N VAL A 121 3.18 -1.24 -13.88
CA VAL A 121 3.88 0.05 -13.92
C VAL A 121 4.12 0.47 -15.37
N ALA A 122 3.64 1.66 -15.73
CA ALA A 122 3.81 2.23 -17.05
C ALA A 122 5.08 3.10 -17.12
N ASP A 123 5.34 3.65 -18.27
CA ASP A 123 6.48 4.55 -18.50
C ASP A 123 6.44 5.81 -17.63
#